data_2711d184106bdfd35646a11c9a838ac4
#
_entry.id   2711d184106bdfd35646a11c9a838ac4
#
_cell.length_a   1.000
_cell.length_b   1.000
_cell.length_c   1.000
_cell.angle_alpha   90.00
_cell.angle_beta   90.00
_cell.angle_gamma   90.00
#
_symmetry.space_group_name_H-M   'P 1'
#
loop_
_entity.id
_entity.type
_entity.pdbx_description
1 polymer ?
#
loop_
_entity_poly.entity_id
_entity_poly.type
_entity_poly.pdbx_seq_one_letter_code
_entity_poly.pdbx_strand_id
1 'polypeptide(L)'
;MNLKIGTVTGSVWATRKAPCLMGHTFLVVHTGTENLVAADQVGAGPGDKVLLVTGQAASRYCMEAPVDAVVVAIIDRSKESCE
;
A
#
# COMPACT_ATOMS: atom_id res chain seq x y z
N MET A 1 0.50 3.03 15.19
CA MET A 1 0.17 2.25 13.98
C MET A 1 -1.27 2.51 13.59
N ASN A 2 -1.49 2.85 12.35
CA ASN A 2 -2.84 3.06 11.85
C ASN A 2 -3.13 2.07 10.73
N LEU A 3 -4.32 1.50 10.78
CA LEU A 3 -4.81 0.65 9.70
C LEU A 3 -5.87 1.41 8.92
N LYS A 4 -5.78 1.35 7.60
CA LYS A 4 -6.75 2.00 6.70
C LYS A 4 -7.15 1.04 5.62
N ILE A 5 -8.33 1.25 5.06
CA ILE A 5 -8.82 0.51 3.92
C ILE A 5 -8.87 1.47 2.73
N GLY A 6 -8.41 1.03 1.60
CA GLY A 6 -8.44 1.83 0.38
C GLY A 6 -8.55 0.98 -0.86
N THR A 7 -8.68 1.64 -2.00
CA THR A 7 -8.75 0.98 -3.30
C THR A 7 -7.56 1.41 -4.13
N VAL A 8 -6.86 0.43 -4.72
CA VAL A 8 -5.73 0.73 -5.60
C VAL A 8 -6.26 1.34 -6.89
N THR A 9 -5.74 2.51 -7.24
CA THR A 9 -6.16 3.22 -8.46
C THR A 9 -5.08 3.20 -9.54
N GLY A 10 -3.85 2.88 -9.19
CA GLY A 10 -2.78 2.81 -10.16
C GLY A 10 -1.45 2.46 -9.52
N SER A 11 -0.41 2.46 -10.33
CA SER A 11 0.96 2.19 -9.88
C SER A 11 1.82 3.41 -10.14
N VAL A 12 2.86 3.56 -9.33
CA VAL A 12 3.83 4.63 -9.51
C VAL A 12 5.00 4.09 -10.33
N TRP A 13 5.27 4.72 -11.45
CA TRP A 13 6.40 4.35 -12.30
C TRP A 13 7.41 5.49 -12.30
N ALA A 14 8.65 5.17 -11.99
CA ALA A 14 9.72 6.16 -11.97
C ALA A 14 10.85 5.69 -12.87
N THR A 15 11.41 6.61 -13.68
CA THR A 15 12.55 6.27 -14.52
C THR A 15 13.83 6.18 -13.69
N ARG A 16 13.87 6.87 -12.55
CA ARG A 16 15.01 6.81 -11.62
C ARG A 16 14.47 6.87 -10.20
N LYS A 17 15.08 6.12 -9.31
CA LYS A 17 14.73 6.17 -7.89
C LYS A 17 15.96 5.88 -7.05
N ALA A 18 15.90 6.29 -5.80
CA ALA A 18 16.98 6.02 -4.86
C ALA A 18 17.21 4.52 -4.71
N PRO A 19 18.44 4.08 -4.47
CA PRO A 19 18.72 2.65 -4.32
C PRO A 19 17.84 1.94 -3.28
N CYS A 20 17.51 2.62 -2.18
CA CYS A 20 16.68 2.01 -1.15
C CYS A 20 15.24 1.74 -1.60
N LEU A 21 14.81 2.31 -2.72
CA LEU A 21 13.48 2.07 -3.28
C LEU A 21 13.49 1.03 -4.40
N MET A 22 14.68 0.57 -4.81
CA MET A 22 14.78 -0.41 -5.89
C MET A 22 14.21 -1.74 -5.45
N GLY A 23 13.49 -2.41 -6.35
CA GLY A 23 12.89 -3.69 -6.02
C GLY A 23 11.54 -3.60 -5.34
N HIS A 24 11.08 -2.40 -5.01
CA HIS A 24 9.77 -2.21 -4.39
C HIS A 24 8.77 -1.71 -5.42
N THR A 25 7.54 -2.18 -5.31
CA THR A 25 6.43 -1.70 -6.13
C THR A 25 5.63 -0.72 -5.29
N PHE A 26 5.31 0.43 -5.86
CA PHE A 26 4.53 1.45 -5.17
C PHE A 26 3.20 1.63 -5.89
N LEU A 27 2.14 1.68 -5.11
CA LEU A 27 0.78 1.81 -5.62
C LEU A 27 0.16 3.11 -5.15
N VAL A 28 -0.73 3.66 -5.97
CA VAL A 28 -1.57 4.77 -5.54
C VAL A 28 -2.85 4.17 -4.99
N VAL A 29 -3.17 4.49 -3.74
CA VAL A 29 -4.34 3.95 -3.04
C VAL A 29 -5.23 5.11 -2.60
N HIS A 30 -6.50 5.02 -2.96
CA HIS A 30 -7.49 6.02 -2.55
C HIS A 30 -8.23 5.52 -1.32
N THR A 31 -8.20 6.29 -0.24
CA THR A 31 -8.79 5.87 1.04
C THR A 31 -10.15 6.51 1.32
N GLY A 32 -10.73 7.18 0.33
CA GLY A 32 -12.00 7.89 0.51
C GLY A 32 -11.83 9.37 0.78
N THR A 33 -10.75 9.75 1.45
CA THR A 33 -10.47 11.15 1.76
C THR A 33 -9.20 11.65 1.10
N GLU A 34 -8.29 10.76 0.73
CA GLU A 34 -7.00 11.15 0.17
C GLU A 34 -6.43 10.04 -0.68
N ASN A 35 -5.44 10.39 -1.48
CA ASN A 35 -4.65 9.43 -2.21
C ASN A 35 -3.32 9.27 -1.49
N LEU A 36 -2.89 8.03 -1.32
CA LEU A 36 -1.63 7.70 -0.68
C LEU A 36 -0.78 6.88 -1.65
N VAL A 37 0.53 7.04 -1.54
CA VAL A 37 1.46 6.15 -2.21
C VAL A 37 1.93 5.15 -1.18
N ALA A 38 1.74 3.88 -1.45
CA ALA A 38 2.06 2.80 -0.51
C ALA A 38 2.94 1.75 -1.16
N ALA A 39 3.88 1.20 -0.40
CA ALA A 39 4.66 0.06 -0.85
C ALA A 39 3.79 -1.19 -0.85
N ASP A 40 3.94 -2.02 -1.88
CA ASP A 40 3.12 -3.21 -2.03
C ASP A 40 3.90 -4.44 -1.57
N GLN A 41 3.31 -5.20 -0.64
CA GLN A 41 3.91 -6.42 -0.13
C GLN A 41 3.14 -7.67 -0.54
N VAL A 42 2.03 -7.52 -1.27
CA VAL A 42 1.13 -8.65 -1.52
C VAL A 42 0.77 -8.85 -3.00
N GLY A 43 1.24 -7.97 -3.87
CA GLY A 43 0.94 -8.09 -5.29
C GLY A 43 -0.42 -7.55 -5.68
N ALA A 44 -0.88 -6.50 -5.04
CA ALA A 44 -2.16 -5.88 -5.38
C ALA A 44 -2.06 -5.12 -6.70
N GLY A 45 -3.19 -4.89 -7.32
CA GLY A 45 -3.29 -4.15 -8.57
C GLY A 45 -4.50 -3.24 -8.61
N PRO A 46 -4.63 -2.45 -9.69
CA PRO A 46 -5.74 -1.51 -9.82
C PRO A 46 -7.10 -2.20 -9.65
N GLY A 47 -7.96 -1.57 -8.88
CA GLY A 47 -9.28 -2.12 -8.56
C GLY A 47 -9.32 -2.97 -7.30
N ASP A 48 -8.19 -3.40 -6.78
CA ASP A 48 -8.17 -4.19 -5.55
C ASP A 48 -8.46 -3.30 -4.35
N LYS A 49 -9.23 -3.85 -3.42
CA LYS A 49 -9.47 -3.24 -2.13
C LYS A 49 -8.43 -3.79 -1.17
N VAL A 50 -7.72 -2.93 -0.48
CA VAL A 50 -6.54 -3.31 0.28
C VAL A 50 -6.57 -2.78 1.71
N LEU A 51 -5.83 -3.47 2.57
CA LEU A 51 -5.58 -3.02 3.93
C LEU A 51 -4.19 -2.42 3.98
N LEU A 52 -4.10 -1.22 4.54
CA LEU A 52 -2.86 -0.46 4.64
C LEU A 52 -2.45 -0.29 6.09
N VAL A 53 -1.16 -0.38 6.33
CA VAL A 53 -0.56 0.09 7.58
C VAL A 53 0.08 1.43 7.27
N THR A 54 -0.21 2.45 8.08
CA THR A 54 0.36 3.78 7.88
C THR A 54 1.08 4.24 9.15
N GLY A 55 1.87 5.30 9.00
CA GLY A 55 2.65 5.86 10.09
C GLY A 55 4.00 5.20 10.21
N GLN A 56 4.69 5.46 11.29
CA GLN A 56 6.06 4.96 11.47
C GLN A 56 6.14 3.44 11.47
N ALA A 57 5.09 2.77 11.91
CA ALA A 57 5.07 1.31 11.95
C ALA A 57 5.12 0.68 10.55
N ALA A 58 4.73 1.43 9.51
CA ALA A 58 4.76 0.91 8.15
C ALA A 58 6.16 0.50 7.73
N SER A 59 7.19 1.19 8.19
CA SER A 59 8.57 0.87 7.82
C SER A 59 9.00 -0.50 8.31
N ARG A 60 8.29 -1.07 9.29
CA ARG A 60 8.61 -2.42 9.78
C ARG A 60 8.27 -3.49 8.76
N TYR A 61 7.38 -3.18 7.81
CA TYR A 61 6.98 -4.12 6.77
C TYR A 61 7.78 -3.92 5.48
N CYS A 62 8.54 -2.83 5.42
CA CYS A 62 9.35 -2.54 4.25
C CYS A 62 10.64 -1.87 4.74
N MET A 63 11.46 -2.67 5.44
CA MET A 63 12.59 -2.13 6.21
C MET A 63 13.68 -1.50 5.38
N GLU A 64 13.72 -1.81 4.10
CA GLU A 64 14.76 -1.27 3.22
C GLU A 64 14.37 0.05 2.57
N ALA A 65 13.16 0.53 2.81
CA ALA A 65 12.68 1.76 2.20
C ALA A 65 12.05 2.67 3.25
N PRO A 66 12.24 3.99 3.14
CA PRO A 66 11.68 4.93 4.09
C PRO A 66 10.22 5.23 3.75
N VAL A 67 9.34 4.28 4.02
CA VAL A 67 7.92 4.38 3.68
C VAL A 67 7.06 4.55 4.92
N ASP A 68 5.94 5.26 4.79
CA ASP A 68 4.98 5.44 5.87
C ASP A 68 3.61 4.87 5.52
N ALA A 69 3.51 4.13 4.44
CA ALA A 69 2.29 3.41 4.07
C ALA A 69 2.67 2.13 3.34
N VAL A 70 2.10 1.01 3.77
CA VAL A 70 2.39 -0.31 3.18
C VAL A 70 1.08 -1.06 3.01
N VAL A 71 0.89 -1.66 1.82
CA VAL A 71 -0.23 -2.55 1.56
C VAL A 71 0.14 -3.92 2.11
N VAL A 72 -0.61 -4.39 3.09
CA VAL A 72 -0.31 -5.65 3.78
C VAL A 72 -1.31 -6.76 3.49
N ALA A 73 -2.46 -6.46 2.89
CA ALA A 73 -3.46 -7.47 2.56
C ALA A 73 -4.36 -6.99 1.43
N ILE A 74 -4.87 -7.94 0.66
CA ILE A 74 -5.94 -7.68 -0.32
C ILE A 74 -7.23 -8.18 0.33
N ILE A 75 -8.26 -7.34 0.35
CA ILE A 75 -9.50 -7.64 1.02
C ILE A 75 -10.44 -8.34 0.05
N ASP A 76 -10.94 -9.51 0.45
CA ASP A 76 -11.93 -10.22 -0.33
C ASP A 76 -13.30 -9.68 0.04
N ARG A 77 -13.94 -9.00 -0.91
CA ARG A 77 -15.23 -8.37 -0.66
C ARG A 77 -16.31 -9.33 -0.20
N SER A 78 -16.25 -10.56 -0.61
CA SER A 78 -17.29 -11.51 -0.23
C SER A 78 -17.24 -11.86 1.26
N LYS A 79 -16.18 -11.48 1.95
CA LYS A 79 -15.98 -11.82 3.36
C LYS A 79 -15.83 -10.62 4.26
N GLU A 80 -15.82 -9.41 3.70
CA GLU A 80 -15.48 -8.25 4.52
C GLU A 80 -16.58 -7.86 5.50
N SER A 81 -17.80 -8.33 5.32
CA SER A 81 -18.88 -7.98 6.23
C SER A 81 -19.00 -8.92 7.41
N CYS A 82 -18.17 -9.81 7.60
CA CYS A 82 -18.33 -10.77 8.59
C CYS A 82 -18.18 -10.37 9.92
N GLU A 83 -18.40 -10.41 10.36
CA GLU A 83 -18.21 -10.33 11.44
C GLU A 83 -17.99 -10.30 12.25
#